data_e82c7ff3148d8bb14c64662b71826cf5
#
_entry.id   e82c7ff3148d8bb14c64662b71826cf5
#
_cell.length_a   1.000
_cell.length_b   1.000
_cell.length_c   1.000
_cell.angle_alpha   90.00
_cell.angle_beta   90.00
_cell.angle_gamma   90.00
#
_symmetry.space_group_name_H-M   'P 1'
#
loop_
_entity.id
_entity.type
_entity.pdbx_description
1 polymer ?
#
loop_
_entity_poly.entity_id
_entity_poly.type
_entity_poly.pdbx_seq_one_letter_code
_entity_poly.pdbx_strand_id
1 'polypeptide(L)'
;MSDEVTKRVQDAIFAFSIGDDDQAEKILKQVVAEEKSSIEAYRALSEISLSLGKLDQAEESCRNAILIDPDDLTAVVSLARILVKKGDKEGAESASSKARLLGWKEELAEE
;
A
#
# COMPACT_ATOMS: atom_id res chain seq x y z
N MET A 1 2.36 17.64 11.87
CA MET A 1 1.90 17.19 10.60
C MET A 1 1.79 15.71 10.50
N SER A 2 2.93 15.04 10.53
CA SER A 2 2.92 13.60 10.40
C SER A 2 2.17 12.92 11.53
N ASP A 3 2.16 13.50 12.75
CA ASP A 3 1.45 12.88 13.88
C ASP A 3 -0.04 12.79 13.65
N GLU A 4 -0.64 13.82 13.07
CA GLU A 4 -2.06 13.80 12.77
C GLU A 4 -2.39 12.82 11.65
N VAL A 5 -1.56 12.79 10.61
CA VAL A 5 -1.74 11.84 9.52
C VAL A 5 -1.61 10.42 10.05
N THR A 6 -0.57 10.17 10.85
CA THR A 6 -0.36 8.84 11.42
C THR A 6 -1.56 8.42 12.26
N LYS A 7 -2.10 9.33 13.07
CA LYS A 7 -3.25 9.01 13.89
C LYS A 7 -4.46 8.65 13.04
N ARG A 8 -4.71 9.42 11.98
CA ARG A 8 -5.85 9.14 11.11
C ARG A 8 -5.69 7.81 10.39
N VAL A 9 -4.47 7.48 9.97
CA VAL A 9 -4.20 6.18 9.36
C VAL A 9 -4.47 5.07 10.36
N GLN A 10 -4.04 5.22 11.61
CA GLN A 10 -4.29 4.24 12.64
C GLN A 10 -5.77 4.11 12.95
N ASP A 11 -6.50 5.22 12.96
CA ASP A 11 -7.96 5.19 13.13
C ASP A 11 -8.63 4.38 12.03
N ALA A 12 -8.13 4.53 10.79
CA ALA A 12 -8.67 3.79 9.67
C ALA A 12 -8.38 2.29 9.80
N ILE A 13 -7.16 1.95 10.20
CA ILE A 13 -6.78 0.56 10.40
C ILE A 13 -7.64 -0.06 11.51
N PHE A 14 -7.87 0.68 12.58
CA PHE A 14 -8.72 0.20 13.66
C PHE A 14 -10.16 -0.02 13.15
N ALA A 15 -10.71 0.95 12.40
CA ALA A 15 -12.05 0.80 11.84
C ALA A 15 -12.14 -0.45 10.97
N PHE A 16 -11.11 -0.70 10.16
CA PHE A 16 -11.10 -1.88 9.31
C PHE A 16 -11.06 -3.16 10.16
N SER A 17 -10.29 -3.15 11.24
CA SER A 17 -10.14 -4.34 12.08
C SER A 17 -11.43 -4.74 12.79
N ILE A 18 -12.34 -3.79 13.00
CA ILE A 18 -13.63 -4.09 13.62
C ILE A 18 -14.74 -4.23 12.58
N GLY A 19 -14.39 -4.30 11.31
CA GLY A 19 -15.36 -4.54 10.25
C GLY A 19 -16.03 -3.30 9.69
N ASP A 20 -15.59 -2.10 10.09
CA ASP A 20 -16.16 -0.86 9.57
C ASP A 20 -15.38 -0.42 8.34
N ASP A 21 -15.56 -1.18 7.26
CA ASP A 21 -14.78 -1.01 6.03
C ASP A 21 -15.05 0.35 5.37
N ASP A 22 -16.30 0.78 5.37
CA ASP A 22 -16.67 2.05 4.75
C ASP A 22 -15.99 3.23 5.45
N GLN A 23 -15.96 3.20 6.78
CA GLN A 23 -15.32 4.27 7.54
C GLN A 23 -13.80 4.26 7.31
N ALA A 24 -13.20 3.08 7.28
CA ALA A 24 -11.77 2.97 7.04
C ALA A 24 -11.41 3.56 5.68
N GLU A 25 -12.15 3.18 4.65
CA GLU A 25 -11.91 3.66 3.30
C GLU A 25 -12.11 5.18 3.21
N LYS A 26 -13.16 5.67 3.83
CA LYS A 26 -13.47 7.10 3.81
C LYS A 26 -12.34 7.92 4.43
N ILE A 27 -11.85 7.49 5.60
CA ILE A 27 -10.76 8.19 6.27
C ILE A 27 -9.54 8.24 5.36
N LEU A 28 -9.16 7.10 4.79
CA LEU A 28 -7.94 7.04 4.00
C LEU A 28 -8.04 7.83 2.70
N LYS A 29 -9.20 7.82 2.07
CA LYS A 29 -9.39 8.64 0.86
C LYS A 29 -9.25 10.12 1.17
N GLN A 30 -9.74 10.54 2.32
CA GLN A 30 -9.57 11.93 2.74
C GLN A 30 -8.10 12.25 3.01
N VAL A 31 -7.40 11.34 3.70
CA VAL A 31 -5.99 11.56 4.02
C VAL A 31 -5.15 11.69 2.75
N VAL A 32 -5.32 10.78 1.78
CA VAL A 32 -4.50 10.85 0.57
C VAL A 32 -4.85 12.06 -0.30
N ALA A 33 -6.07 12.56 -0.20
CA ALA A 33 -6.45 13.78 -0.92
C ALA A 33 -5.79 15.02 -0.32
N GLU A 34 -5.65 15.05 1.01
CA GLU A 34 -5.07 16.19 1.72
C GLU A 34 -3.56 16.11 1.82
N GLU A 35 -3.02 14.90 1.98
CA GLU A 35 -1.59 14.69 2.20
C GLU A 35 -1.06 13.70 1.18
N LYS A 36 -0.71 14.23 0.01
CA LYS A 36 -0.33 13.40 -1.14
C LYS A 36 1.03 12.74 -1.00
N SER A 37 1.78 13.10 0.04
CA SER A 37 3.10 12.52 0.27
C SER A 37 3.09 11.46 1.38
N SER A 38 1.92 11.07 1.89
CA SER A 38 1.85 10.09 2.96
C SER A 38 1.89 8.67 2.41
N ILE A 39 3.07 8.06 2.44
CA ILE A 39 3.22 6.68 1.98
C ILE A 39 2.42 5.72 2.89
N GLU A 40 2.34 6.03 4.19
CA GLU A 40 1.56 5.21 5.12
C GLU A 40 0.09 5.13 4.72
N ALA A 41 -0.49 6.26 4.33
CA ALA A 41 -1.90 6.30 3.95
C ALA A 41 -2.14 5.52 2.66
N TYR A 42 -1.24 5.67 1.68
CA TYR A 42 -1.37 4.92 0.44
C TYR A 42 -1.22 3.42 0.66
N ARG A 43 -0.26 3.01 1.50
CA ARG A 43 -0.09 1.59 1.81
C ARG A 43 -1.34 1.03 2.49
N ALA A 44 -1.87 1.75 3.47
CA ALA A 44 -3.08 1.30 4.18
C ALA A 44 -4.27 1.21 3.23
N LEU A 45 -4.45 2.22 2.38
CA LEU A 45 -5.55 2.23 1.43
C LEU A 45 -5.42 1.07 0.43
N SER A 46 -4.19 0.79 -0.01
CA SER A 46 -3.94 -0.32 -0.90
C SER A 46 -4.35 -1.66 -0.28
N GLU A 47 -3.94 -1.89 0.97
CA GLU A 47 -4.24 -3.16 1.64
C GLU A 47 -5.74 -3.31 1.92
N ILE A 48 -6.39 -2.25 2.36
CA ILE A 48 -7.83 -2.31 2.62
C ILE A 48 -8.60 -2.51 1.32
N SER A 49 -8.20 -1.82 0.26
CA SER A 49 -8.83 -1.99 -1.05
C SER A 49 -8.68 -3.41 -1.56
N LEU A 50 -7.49 -4.00 -1.37
CA LEU A 50 -7.24 -5.37 -1.78
C LEU A 50 -8.15 -6.33 -1.02
N SER A 51 -8.29 -6.14 0.28
CA SER A 51 -9.16 -6.96 1.12
C SER A 51 -10.62 -6.85 0.69
N LEU A 52 -11.01 -5.68 0.19
CA LEU A 52 -12.39 -5.46 -0.25
C LEU A 52 -12.61 -5.90 -1.69
N GLY A 53 -11.59 -6.38 -2.36
CA GLY A 53 -11.70 -6.81 -3.76
C GLY A 53 -11.72 -5.66 -4.76
N LYS A 54 -11.40 -4.45 -4.32
CA LYS A 54 -11.34 -3.27 -5.19
C LYS A 54 -9.96 -3.19 -5.82
N LEU A 55 -9.70 -4.05 -6.80
CA LEU A 55 -8.36 -4.26 -7.32
C LEU A 55 -7.75 -3.05 -8.01
N ASP A 56 -8.55 -2.32 -8.78
CA ASP A 56 -8.03 -1.13 -9.47
C ASP A 56 -7.64 -0.05 -8.46
N GLN A 57 -8.47 0.15 -7.44
CA GLN A 57 -8.17 1.13 -6.40
C GLN A 57 -6.93 0.71 -5.60
N ALA A 58 -6.80 -0.60 -5.33
CA ALA A 58 -5.64 -1.13 -4.63
C ALA A 58 -4.37 -0.88 -5.43
N GLU A 59 -4.42 -1.14 -6.73
CA GLU A 59 -3.26 -0.93 -7.60
C GLU A 59 -2.87 0.54 -7.66
N GLU A 60 -3.83 1.43 -7.85
CA GLU A 60 -3.56 2.85 -7.93
C GLU A 60 -2.89 3.36 -6.65
N SER A 61 -3.44 2.99 -5.49
CA SER A 61 -2.87 3.42 -4.21
C SER A 61 -1.46 2.87 -4.03
N CYS A 62 -1.26 1.60 -4.40
CA CYS A 62 0.03 0.95 -4.26
C CYS A 62 1.07 1.63 -5.15
N ARG A 63 0.70 1.96 -6.38
CA ARG A 63 1.63 2.64 -7.28
C ARG A 63 1.96 4.04 -6.81
N ASN A 64 1.02 4.73 -6.16
CA ASN A 64 1.31 6.02 -5.55
C ASN A 64 2.32 5.89 -4.42
N ALA A 65 2.21 4.83 -3.61
CA ALA A 65 3.20 4.57 -2.57
C ALA A 65 4.59 4.35 -3.17
N ILE A 66 4.67 3.61 -4.27
CA ILE A 66 5.93 3.33 -4.95
C ILE A 66 6.52 4.59 -5.59
N LEU A 67 5.65 5.51 -6.05
CA LEU A 67 6.15 6.79 -6.55
C LEU A 67 6.82 7.61 -5.46
N ILE A 68 6.31 7.53 -4.23
CA ILE A 68 6.90 8.24 -3.09
C ILE A 68 8.22 7.59 -2.70
N ASP A 69 8.25 6.27 -2.62
CA ASP A 69 9.47 5.54 -2.26
C ASP A 69 9.56 4.28 -3.13
N PRO A 70 10.33 4.35 -4.23
CA PRO A 70 10.46 3.19 -5.13
C PRO A 70 11.10 1.97 -4.48
N ASP A 71 11.78 2.14 -3.36
CA ASP A 71 12.46 1.05 -2.66
C ASP A 71 11.68 0.54 -1.46
N ASP A 72 10.42 0.92 -1.31
CA ASP A 72 9.57 0.42 -0.24
C ASP A 72 9.18 -1.03 -0.54
N LEU A 73 9.83 -1.95 0.15
CA LEU A 73 9.62 -3.39 -0.08
C LEU A 73 8.15 -3.77 0.12
N THR A 74 7.53 -3.24 1.17
CA THR A 74 6.13 -3.56 1.46
C THR A 74 5.23 -3.22 0.29
N ALA A 75 5.40 -2.03 -0.28
CA ALA A 75 4.56 -1.59 -1.41
C ALA A 75 4.81 -2.46 -2.64
N VAL A 76 6.07 -2.81 -2.92
CA VAL A 76 6.37 -3.62 -4.09
C VAL A 76 5.80 -5.03 -3.94
N VAL A 77 5.89 -5.61 -2.74
CA VAL A 77 5.29 -6.93 -2.48
C VAL A 77 3.77 -6.86 -2.65
N SER A 78 3.15 -5.81 -2.13
CA SER A 78 1.70 -5.62 -2.27
C SER A 78 1.30 -5.51 -3.75
N LEU A 79 2.09 -4.79 -4.54
CA LEU A 79 1.82 -4.67 -5.98
C LEU A 79 1.83 -6.03 -6.66
N ALA A 80 2.82 -6.87 -6.34
CA ALA A 80 2.88 -8.20 -6.91
C ALA A 80 1.61 -9.00 -6.60
N ARG A 81 1.14 -8.94 -5.35
CA ARG A 81 -0.08 -9.64 -4.94
C ARG A 81 -1.31 -9.14 -5.68
N ILE A 82 -1.41 -7.81 -5.83
CA ILE A 82 -2.53 -7.20 -6.54
C ILE A 82 -2.55 -7.65 -7.99
N LEU A 83 -1.38 -7.64 -8.64
CA LEU A 83 -1.29 -8.00 -10.06
C LEU A 83 -1.59 -9.48 -10.28
N VAL A 84 -1.21 -10.35 -9.34
CA VAL A 84 -1.61 -11.75 -9.40
C VAL A 84 -3.14 -11.85 -9.40
N LYS A 85 -3.79 -11.14 -8.50
CA LYS A 85 -5.26 -11.19 -8.42
C LYS A 85 -5.93 -10.62 -9.66
N LYS A 86 -5.28 -9.66 -10.32
CA LYS A 86 -5.80 -9.09 -11.56
C LYS A 86 -5.52 -9.97 -12.79
N GLY A 87 -4.67 -10.98 -12.63
CA GLY A 87 -4.31 -11.83 -13.75
C GLY A 87 -3.22 -11.25 -14.64
N ASP A 88 -2.53 -10.22 -14.18
CA ASP A 88 -1.41 -9.62 -14.91
C ASP A 88 -0.12 -10.35 -14.55
N LYS A 89 0.15 -11.41 -15.27
CA LYS A 89 1.26 -12.30 -14.99
C LYS A 89 2.62 -11.62 -15.15
N GLU A 90 2.79 -10.90 -16.24
CA GLU A 90 4.06 -10.20 -16.51
C GLU A 90 4.33 -9.14 -15.47
N GLY A 91 3.31 -8.34 -15.13
CA GLY A 91 3.45 -7.32 -14.12
C GLY A 91 3.76 -7.91 -12.76
N ALA A 92 3.09 -9.01 -12.42
CA ALA A 92 3.33 -9.67 -11.13
C ALA A 92 4.76 -10.22 -11.05
N GLU A 93 5.26 -10.81 -12.13
CA GLU A 93 6.62 -11.33 -12.14
C GLU A 93 7.65 -10.22 -12.03
N SER A 94 7.41 -9.10 -12.72
CA SER A 94 8.28 -7.95 -12.65
C SER A 94 8.35 -7.38 -11.23
N ALA A 95 7.18 -7.22 -10.59
CA ALA A 95 7.13 -6.71 -9.22
C ALA A 95 7.78 -7.69 -8.23
N SER A 96 7.57 -8.98 -8.43
CA SER A 96 8.20 -9.99 -7.57
C SER A 96 9.71 -9.98 -7.69
N SER A 97 10.22 -9.82 -8.91
CA SER A 97 11.66 -9.73 -9.11
C SER A 97 12.25 -8.52 -8.40
N LYS A 98 11.57 -7.39 -8.51
CA LYS A 98 12.02 -6.18 -7.82
C LYS A 98 12.00 -6.38 -6.30
N ALA A 99 10.95 -7.04 -5.79
CA ALA A 99 10.85 -7.30 -4.35
C ALA A 99 12.03 -8.14 -3.87
N ARG A 100 12.42 -9.16 -4.65
CA ARG A 100 13.56 -9.99 -4.27
C ARG A 100 14.84 -9.19 -4.21
N LEU A 101 15.05 -8.31 -5.19
CA LEU A 101 16.25 -7.47 -5.20
C LEU A 101 16.26 -6.51 -4.01
N LEU A 102 15.12 -5.94 -3.67
CA LEU A 102 15.03 -5.05 -2.51
C LEU A 102 15.29 -5.80 -1.21
N GLY A 103 14.78 -7.04 -1.10
CA GLY A 103 15.02 -7.85 0.07
C GLY A 103 16.51 -8.18 0.24
N TRP A 104 17.19 -8.50 -0.86
CA TRP A 104 18.62 -8.75 -0.81
C TRP A 104 19.40 -7.50 -0.39
N LYS A 105 19.02 -6.32 -0.91
CA LYS A 105 19.66 -5.08 -0.52
C LYS A 105 19.55 -4.82 0.98
N GLU A 106 18.37 -5.09 1.53
CA GLU A 106 18.15 -4.91 2.96
C GLU A 106 18.98 -5.87 3.79
N GLU A 107 19.07 -7.13 3.36
CA GLU A 107 19.90 -8.12 4.04
C GLU A 107 21.37 -7.73 4.03
N LEU A 108 21.86 -7.29 2.88
CA LEU A 108 23.27 -6.89 2.78
C LEU A 108 23.55 -5.66 3.63
N ALA A 109 22.60 -4.74 3.75
CA ALA A 109 22.80 -3.55 4.55
C ALA A 109 22.89 -3.86 6.04
N GLU A 110 22.31 -4.98 6.47
CA GLU A 110 22.35 -5.40 7.88
C GLU A 110 23.66 -6.08 8.27
N GLU A 111 24.44 -6.51 7.29
CA GLU A 111 25.72 -7.12 7.55
C GLU A 111 26.81 -6.08 7.79
#